data_75aa1dbff00103bf6f158e6895e64b41
#
_entry.id   75aa1dbff00103bf6f158e6895e64b41
#
_cell.length_a   1.000
_cell.length_b   1.000
_cell.length_c   1.000
_cell.angle_alpha   90.00
_cell.angle_beta   90.00
_cell.angle_gamma   90.00
#
_symmetry.space_group_name_H-M   'P 1'
#
loop_
_entity.id
_entity.type
_entity.pdbx_description
1 polymer ?
#
loop_
_entity_poly.entity_id
_entity_poly.type
_entity_poly.pdbx_seq_one_letter_code
_entity_poly.pdbx_strand_id
1 'polypeptide(L)'
;MPAHTPEEGDQLFEQHINAGNLEGLVALYEPDATFVPQQGEPVHGTAAIRAALAGFVAMKPTLKMKITRVIPVGKDLAMIYNDWTMTSGGQTGKGKAIELMRRQADGTWRFALDAPFGRD
;
A
#
# COMPACT_ATOMS: atom_id res chain seq x y z
N MET A 1 -3.04 -7.02 -12.41
CA MET A 1 -3.34 -8.28 -11.71
C MET A 1 -3.81 -7.98 -10.30
N PRO A 2 -4.96 -8.51 -9.87
CA PRO A 2 -5.39 -8.36 -8.48
C PRO A 2 -4.62 -9.31 -7.55
N ALA A 3 -4.61 -8.97 -6.28
CA ALA A 3 -4.02 -9.82 -5.25
C ALA A 3 -4.98 -10.97 -4.89
N HIS A 4 -4.46 -12.18 -4.83
CA HIS A 4 -5.23 -13.37 -4.45
C HIS A 4 -5.01 -13.77 -3.00
N THR A 5 -4.04 -13.16 -2.33
CA THR A 5 -3.78 -13.29 -0.90
C THR A 5 -3.46 -11.90 -0.35
N PRO A 6 -3.58 -11.68 0.97
CA PRO A 6 -3.17 -10.40 1.54
C PRO A 6 -1.73 -10.04 1.23
N GLU A 7 -0.82 -11.01 1.32
CA GLU A 7 0.61 -10.78 1.08
C GLU A 7 0.89 -10.33 -0.34
N GLU A 8 0.13 -10.83 -1.33
CA GLU A 8 0.29 -10.40 -2.72
C GLU A 8 -0.01 -8.92 -2.92
N GLY A 9 -0.83 -8.33 -2.06
CA GLY A 9 -1.07 -6.89 -2.11
C GLY A 9 0.22 -6.09 -2.00
N ASP A 10 1.05 -6.44 -1.03
CA ASP A 10 2.35 -5.77 -0.86
C ASP A 10 3.31 -6.09 -2.00
N GLN A 11 3.33 -7.34 -2.46
CA GLN A 11 4.19 -7.73 -3.58
C GLN A 11 3.85 -6.96 -4.85
N LEU A 12 2.56 -6.83 -5.15
CA LEU A 12 2.10 -6.07 -6.31
C LEU A 12 2.36 -4.59 -6.14
N PHE A 13 2.19 -4.06 -4.92
CA PHE A 13 2.48 -2.66 -4.64
C PHE A 13 3.95 -2.35 -4.96
N GLU A 14 4.86 -3.18 -4.48
CA GLU A 14 6.29 -3.01 -4.75
C GLU A 14 6.57 -3.06 -6.25
N GLN A 15 6.00 -4.03 -6.96
CA GLN A 15 6.19 -4.16 -8.41
C GLN A 15 5.70 -2.92 -9.15
N HIS A 16 4.51 -2.43 -8.81
CA HIS A 16 3.91 -1.29 -9.51
C HIS A 16 4.65 0.02 -9.21
N ILE A 17 5.06 0.23 -7.97
CA ILE A 17 5.82 1.44 -7.61
C ILE A 17 7.16 1.45 -8.39
N ASN A 18 7.84 0.31 -8.44
CA ASN A 18 9.13 0.19 -9.11
C ASN A 18 9.01 0.28 -10.63
N ALA A 19 7.84 -0.06 -11.18
CA ALA A 19 7.56 0.05 -12.60
C ALA A 19 6.96 1.41 -13.00
N GLY A 20 6.64 2.27 -12.03
CA GLY A 20 5.99 3.55 -12.30
C GLY A 20 4.54 3.40 -12.76
N ASN A 21 3.86 2.32 -12.36
CA ASN A 21 2.51 2.01 -12.80
C ASN A 21 1.47 2.55 -11.81
N LEU A 22 1.11 3.81 -11.96
CA LEU A 22 0.15 4.47 -11.07
C LEU A 22 -1.22 3.79 -11.10
N GLU A 23 -1.70 3.41 -12.29
CA GLU A 23 -3.02 2.78 -12.40
C GLU A 23 -3.05 1.42 -11.70
N GLY A 24 -1.97 0.66 -11.80
CA GLY A 24 -1.83 -0.61 -11.09
C GLY A 24 -1.86 -0.42 -9.58
N LEU A 25 -1.21 0.62 -9.07
CA LEU A 25 -1.24 0.94 -7.64
C LEU A 25 -2.65 1.27 -7.17
N VAL A 26 -3.33 2.17 -7.87
CA VAL A 26 -4.68 2.62 -7.49
C VAL A 26 -5.65 1.44 -7.46
N ALA A 27 -5.50 0.51 -8.40
CA ALA A 27 -6.36 -0.67 -8.48
C ALA A 27 -6.20 -1.62 -7.29
N LEU A 28 -5.13 -1.49 -6.49
CA LEU A 28 -4.93 -2.32 -5.29
C LEU A 28 -5.77 -1.86 -4.10
N TYR A 29 -6.41 -0.70 -4.19
CA TYR A 29 -7.15 -0.09 -3.08
C TYR A 29 -8.65 -0.23 -3.31
N GLU A 30 -9.40 -0.39 -2.21
CA GLU A 30 -10.85 -0.29 -2.26
C GLU A 30 -11.27 1.12 -2.66
N PRO A 31 -12.44 1.30 -3.31
CA PRO A 31 -12.92 2.65 -3.67
C PRO A 31 -13.03 3.61 -2.49
N ASP A 32 -13.32 3.09 -1.29
CA ASP A 32 -13.46 3.89 -0.06
C ASP A 32 -12.26 3.78 0.86
N ALA A 33 -11.11 3.31 0.36
CA ALA A 33 -9.93 3.09 1.17
C ALA A 33 -9.43 4.38 1.82
N THR A 34 -8.70 4.21 2.92
CA THR A 34 -8.06 5.30 3.65
C THR A 34 -6.55 5.19 3.49
N PHE A 35 -5.90 6.30 3.17
CA PHE A 35 -4.46 6.43 3.14
C PHE A 35 -4.03 7.46 4.18
N VAL A 36 -3.07 7.08 5.04
CA VAL A 36 -2.58 7.95 6.11
C VAL A 36 -1.19 8.46 5.73
N PRO A 37 -1.05 9.73 5.35
CA PRO A 37 0.26 10.27 5.02
C PRO A 37 1.13 10.42 6.26
N GLN A 38 2.43 10.64 6.06
CA GLN A 38 3.36 10.86 7.18
C GLN A 38 2.94 12.03 8.04
N GLN A 39 2.48 13.11 7.41
CA GLN A 39 2.00 14.30 8.06
C GLN A 39 0.67 14.71 7.44
N GLY A 40 -0.20 15.27 8.26
CA GLY A 40 -1.51 15.73 7.81
C GLY A 40 -2.60 14.71 8.08
N GLU A 41 -3.78 15.03 7.58
CA GLU A 41 -4.98 14.23 7.82
C GLU A 41 -5.03 13.01 6.90
N PRO A 42 -5.65 11.91 7.36
CA PRO A 42 -5.95 10.80 6.46
C PRO A 42 -6.78 11.26 5.26
N VAL A 43 -6.53 10.64 4.12
CA VAL A 43 -7.29 10.91 2.89
C VAL A 43 -8.09 9.67 2.52
N HIS A 44 -9.23 9.87 1.85
CA HIS A 44 -10.17 8.80 1.54
C HIS A 44 -10.55 8.83 0.08
N GLY A 45 -10.72 7.64 -0.48
CA GLY A 45 -11.28 7.45 -1.80
C GLY A 45 -10.25 7.46 -2.91
N THR A 46 -10.68 7.00 -4.08
CA THR A 46 -9.80 6.74 -5.22
C THR A 46 -9.06 8.00 -5.68
N ALA A 47 -9.75 9.13 -5.81
CA ALA A 47 -9.13 10.35 -6.34
C ALA A 47 -8.04 10.88 -5.41
N ALA A 48 -8.30 10.88 -4.09
CA ALA A 48 -7.33 11.37 -3.11
C ALA A 48 -6.12 10.43 -3.01
N ILE A 49 -6.35 9.12 -3.06
CA ILE A 49 -5.29 8.13 -3.02
C ILE A 49 -4.44 8.21 -4.29
N ARG A 50 -5.08 8.37 -5.45
CA ARG A 50 -4.35 8.58 -6.71
C ARG A 50 -3.41 9.78 -6.61
N ALA A 51 -3.88 10.89 -6.08
CA ALA A 51 -3.08 12.09 -5.94
C ALA A 51 -1.87 11.85 -5.01
N ALA A 52 -2.09 11.15 -3.89
CA ALA A 52 -1.02 10.83 -2.96
C ALA A 52 0.03 9.90 -3.59
N LEU A 53 -0.40 8.86 -4.30
CA LEU A 53 0.50 7.90 -4.93
C LEU A 53 1.23 8.50 -6.13
N ALA A 54 0.61 9.43 -6.86
CA ALA A 54 1.24 10.08 -7.99
C ALA A 54 2.52 10.81 -7.59
N GLY A 55 2.55 11.39 -6.38
CA GLY A 55 3.74 12.04 -5.85
C GLY A 55 4.90 11.07 -5.69
N PHE A 56 4.64 9.87 -5.20
CA PHE A 56 5.67 8.83 -5.07
C PHE A 56 6.13 8.33 -6.43
N VAL A 57 5.22 8.06 -7.34
CA VAL A 57 5.56 7.58 -8.68
C VAL A 57 6.43 8.61 -9.42
N ALA A 58 6.14 9.90 -9.26
CA ALA A 58 6.89 10.97 -9.91
C ALA A 58 8.36 11.01 -9.48
N MET A 59 8.68 10.54 -8.28
CA MET A 59 10.05 10.49 -7.77
C MET A 59 10.87 9.35 -8.38
N LYS A 60 10.25 8.46 -9.16
CA LYS A 60 10.87 7.28 -9.75
C LYS A 60 11.68 6.47 -8.73
N PRO A 61 11.05 6.06 -7.62
CA PRO A 61 11.77 5.42 -6.52
C PRO A 61 12.04 3.94 -6.80
N THR A 62 12.94 3.40 -5.99
CA THR A 62 13.06 1.95 -5.79
C THR A 62 12.54 1.64 -4.41
N LEU A 63 11.49 0.84 -4.34
CA LEU A 63 10.85 0.44 -3.10
C LEU A 63 11.17 -1.01 -2.79
N LYS A 64 11.54 -1.29 -1.53
CA LYS A 64 11.66 -2.63 -1.00
C LYS A 64 10.78 -2.75 0.22
N MET A 65 9.93 -3.78 0.24
CA MET A 65 9.00 -4.03 1.33
C MET A 65 9.28 -5.42 1.91
N LYS A 66 9.29 -5.48 3.24
CA LYS A 66 9.44 -6.76 3.94
C LYS A 66 8.27 -6.93 4.89
N ILE A 67 7.43 -7.91 4.61
CA ILE A 67 6.32 -8.26 5.50
C ILE A 67 6.92 -8.89 6.75
N THR A 68 6.58 -8.32 7.92
CA THR A 68 7.05 -8.81 9.21
C THR A 68 5.96 -9.54 9.97
N ARG A 69 4.69 -9.27 9.65
CA ARG A 69 3.57 -9.93 10.33
C ARG A 69 2.32 -9.87 9.48
N VAL A 70 1.54 -10.96 9.49
CA VAL A 70 0.20 -11.01 8.92
C VAL A 70 -0.73 -11.52 10.00
N ILE A 71 -1.79 -10.77 10.30
CA ILE A 71 -2.76 -11.11 11.33
C ILE A 71 -4.13 -11.22 10.67
N PRO A 72 -4.63 -12.45 10.43
CA PRO A 72 -5.98 -12.61 9.91
C PRO A 72 -7.03 -12.19 10.95
N VAL A 73 -8.09 -11.55 10.46
CA VAL A 73 -9.23 -11.16 11.30
C VAL A 73 -10.48 -11.76 10.63
N GLY A 74 -10.87 -12.95 11.07
CA GLY A 74 -11.91 -13.71 10.39
C GLY A 74 -11.45 -14.12 8.99
N LYS A 75 -12.41 -14.24 8.06
CA LYS A 75 -12.14 -14.72 6.70
C LYS A 75 -11.82 -13.61 5.72
N ASP A 76 -12.26 -12.38 6.02
CA ASP A 76 -12.33 -11.32 5.01
C ASP A 76 -11.41 -10.15 5.30
N LEU A 77 -10.70 -10.18 6.41
CA LEU A 77 -9.78 -9.11 6.80
C LEU A 77 -8.42 -9.68 7.18
N ALA A 78 -7.38 -8.92 6.92
CA ALA A 78 -6.04 -9.23 7.39
C ALA A 78 -5.28 -7.93 7.65
N MET A 79 -4.61 -7.86 8.80
CA MET A 79 -3.72 -6.77 9.11
C MET A 79 -2.31 -7.18 8.73
N ILE A 80 -1.59 -6.31 8.02
CA ILE A 80 -0.22 -6.57 7.60
C ILE A 80 0.69 -5.51 8.21
N TYR A 81 1.80 -5.97 8.75
CA TYR A 81 2.93 -5.11 9.14
C TYR A 81 4.04 -5.32 8.12
N ASN A 82 4.58 -4.24 7.58
CA ASN A 82 5.78 -4.34 6.76
C ASN A 82 6.76 -3.24 7.11
N ASP A 83 8.03 -3.53 6.91
CA ASP A 83 9.11 -2.55 6.99
C ASP A 83 9.53 -2.26 5.56
N TRP A 84 9.59 -0.98 5.20
CA TRP A 84 9.90 -0.60 3.83
C TRP A 84 11.05 0.42 3.78
N THR A 85 11.76 0.38 2.66
CA THR A 85 12.74 1.41 2.30
C THR A 85 12.45 1.89 0.89
N MET A 86 12.62 3.18 0.67
CA MET A 86 12.41 3.80 -0.63
C MET A 86 13.60 4.68 -0.94
N THR A 87 14.24 4.44 -2.08
CA THR A 87 15.41 5.20 -2.52
C THR A 87 15.06 5.95 -3.80
N SER A 88 15.39 7.24 -3.83
CA SER A 88 15.17 8.08 -4.99
C SER A 88 16.19 9.22 -4.98
N GLY A 89 16.87 9.43 -6.11
CA GLY A 89 17.83 10.54 -6.25
C GLY A 89 18.97 10.50 -5.23
N GLY A 90 19.41 9.31 -4.85
CA GLY A 90 20.49 9.15 -3.88
C GLY A 90 20.07 9.30 -2.42
N GLN A 91 18.78 9.51 -2.15
CA GLN A 91 18.24 9.61 -0.79
C GLN A 91 17.39 8.39 -0.48
N THR A 92 17.44 7.94 0.77
CA THR A 92 16.68 6.78 1.24
C THR A 92 15.78 7.19 2.40
N GLY A 93 14.47 6.89 2.25
CA GLY A 93 13.50 6.96 3.32
C GLY A 93 13.12 5.56 3.78
N LYS A 94 12.56 5.46 4.97
CA LYS A 94 12.09 4.18 5.51
C LYS A 94 10.89 4.41 6.41
N GLY A 95 10.14 3.36 6.64
CA GLY A 95 9.00 3.40 7.53
C GLY A 95 8.57 2.01 7.97
N LYS A 96 7.70 1.99 8.97
CA LYS A 96 7.08 0.77 9.48
C LYS A 96 5.57 0.92 9.30
N ALA A 97 5.02 0.15 8.38
CA ALA A 97 3.65 0.29 7.94
C ALA A 97 2.70 -0.61 8.69
N ILE A 98 1.45 -0.14 8.80
CA ILE A 98 0.29 -0.97 9.10
C ILE A 98 -0.64 -0.87 7.92
N GLU A 99 -1.12 -2.02 7.44
CA GLU A 99 -2.09 -2.08 6.35
C GLU A 99 -3.24 -3.00 6.74
N LEU A 100 -4.44 -2.64 6.33
CA LEU A 100 -5.61 -3.50 6.49
C LEU A 100 -6.08 -3.90 5.10
N MET A 101 -6.10 -5.22 4.86
CA MET A 101 -6.57 -5.80 3.62
C MET A 101 -7.94 -6.38 3.81
N ARG A 102 -8.81 -6.21 2.80
CA ARG A 102 -10.15 -6.80 2.81
C ARG A 102 -10.35 -7.66 1.58
N ARG A 103 -10.92 -8.86 1.80
CA ARG A 103 -11.27 -9.76 0.71
C ARG A 103 -12.55 -9.24 0.04
N GLN A 104 -12.51 -9.12 -1.27
CA GLN A 104 -13.62 -8.65 -2.09
C GLN A 104 -14.54 -9.81 -2.45
N ALA A 105 -15.72 -9.47 -2.99
CA ALA A 105 -16.71 -10.48 -3.37
C ALA A 105 -16.17 -11.47 -4.40
N ASP A 106 -15.24 -11.04 -5.25
CA ASP A 106 -14.63 -11.91 -6.27
C ASP A 106 -13.46 -12.74 -5.75
N GLY A 107 -13.18 -12.69 -4.44
CA GLY A 107 -12.09 -13.43 -3.81
C GLY A 107 -10.73 -12.76 -3.85
N THR A 108 -10.61 -11.61 -4.48
CA THR A 108 -9.36 -10.85 -4.48
C THR A 108 -9.27 -9.97 -3.24
N TRP A 109 -8.04 -9.51 -2.93
CA TRP A 109 -7.79 -8.69 -1.75
C TRP A 109 -7.39 -7.29 -2.17
N ARG A 110 -7.89 -6.29 -1.44
CA ARG A 110 -7.55 -4.88 -1.67
C ARG A 110 -7.24 -4.19 -0.35
N PHE A 111 -6.45 -3.13 -0.42
CA PHE A 111 -6.18 -2.28 0.74
C PHE A 111 -7.45 -1.54 1.13
N ALA A 112 -7.86 -1.69 2.39
CA ALA A 112 -8.90 -0.87 3.01
C ALA A 112 -8.28 0.31 3.77
N LEU A 113 -7.09 0.10 4.32
CA LEU A 113 -6.31 1.13 5.02
C LEU A 113 -4.85 0.93 4.68
N ASP A 114 -4.15 2.03 4.40
CA ASP A 114 -2.71 2.02 4.20
C ASP A 114 -2.09 3.14 5.04
N ALA A 115 -1.33 2.76 6.06
CA ALA A 115 -0.63 3.67 6.96
C ALA A 115 0.87 3.37 6.90
N PRO A 116 1.60 3.96 5.92
CA PRO A 116 3.02 3.63 5.71
C PRO A 116 3.92 3.91 6.90
N PHE A 117 3.51 4.78 7.81
CA PHE A 117 4.25 5.14 9.02
C PHE A 117 3.52 4.74 10.29
N GLY A 118 2.56 3.83 10.20
CA GLY A 118 1.62 3.55 11.30
C GLY A 118 2.25 2.98 12.56
N ARG A 119 3.48 2.42 12.50
CA ARG A 119 4.19 1.88 13.65
C ARG A 119 5.46 2.65 13.99
N ASP A 120 5.67 3.76 13.35
CA ASP A 120 6.86 4.60 13.65
C ASP A 120 6.69 5.40 14.94
#